data_1d4356b79c5073d6ca49cd74d06304b7
#
_entry.id   1d4356b79c5073d6ca49cd74d06304b7
#
_cell.length_a   1.000
_cell.length_b   1.000
_cell.length_c   1.000
_cell.angle_alpha   90.00
_cell.angle_beta   90.00
_cell.angle_gamma   90.00
#
_symmetry.space_group_name_H-M   'P 1'
#
loop_
_entity.id
_entity.type
_entity.pdbx_description
1 polymer ?
#
loop_
_entity_poly.entity_id
_entity_poly.type
_entity_poly.pdbx_seq_one_letter_code
_entity_poly.pdbx_strand_id
1 'polypeptide(L)'
;IYMVKKEWIDKGFVDEPIAKELDLKSEIRELCRKKNAVIMAHYYTEGIIQDLADFVGDSLALAQKAAKTEADIIVMCGVHFMGETNKILCPDKKVLVPDLNATCSLAESCPADEFSRFVSAHPGHTVISYVNTTAATKAVTDVVVTSSNARQIVESFPSCLLYTSDAADE
;
A
#
# COMPACT_ATOMS: atom_id res chain seq x y z
N ILE A 1 13.82 17.82 -13.43
CA ILE A 1 12.49 18.04 -14.03
C ILE A 1 11.79 16.69 -14.00
N TYR A 2 10.83 16.53 -13.13
CA TYR A 2 9.97 15.34 -13.11
C TYR A 2 9.12 15.35 -14.38
N MET A 3 9.27 14.31 -15.23
CA MET A 3 8.35 14.14 -16.36
C MET A 3 7.16 13.31 -15.90
N VAL A 4 5.98 13.93 -15.87
CA VAL A 4 4.72 13.24 -15.58
C VAL A 4 4.44 12.22 -16.68
N LYS A 5 4.30 10.96 -16.31
CA LYS A 5 3.99 9.89 -17.27
C LYS A 5 2.50 9.96 -17.64
N LYS A 6 2.21 9.74 -18.93
CA LYS A 6 0.81 9.73 -19.43
C LYS A 6 -0.09 8.77 -18.63
N GLU A 7 0.42 7.60 -18.26
CA GLU A 7 -0.30 6.62 -17.45
C GLU A 7 -0.75 7.15 -16.07
N TRP A 8 -0.05 8.15 -15.52
CA TRP A 8 -0.41 8.77 -14.25
C TRP A 8 -1.55 9.76 -14.43
N ILE A 9 -1.52 10.53 -15.52
CA ILE A 9 -2.60 11.44 -15.88
C ILE A 9 -3.90 10.64 -16.08
N ASP A 10 -3.81 9.51 -16.77
CA ASP A 10 -4.95 8.62 -17.00
C ASP A 10 -5.50 8.03 -15.67
N LYS A 11 -4.67 7.94 -14.64
CA LYS A 11 -5.06 7.56 -13.26
C LYS A 11 -5.53 8.73 -12.40
N GLY A 12 -5.59 9.94 -12.95
CA GLY A 12 -6.07 11.14 -12.25
C GLY A 12 -4.98 11.96 -11.57
N PHE A 13 -3.70 11.74 -11.90
CA PHE A 13 -2.63 12.61 -11.44
C PHE A 13 -2.79 14.01 -12.05
N VAL A 14 -2.68 15.03 -11.21
CA VAL A 14 -2.80 16.44 -11.61
C VAL A 14 -1.49 17.14 -11.32
N ASP A 15 -0.86 17.70 -12.36
CA ASP A 15 0.36 18.51 -12.26
C ASP A 15 0.02 19.98 -12.57
N GLU A 16 -0.73 20.59 -11.68
CA GLU A 16 -1.10 22.01 -11.78
C GLU A 16 -0.30 22.83 -10.76
N PRO A 17 0.12 24.05 -11.11
CA PRO A 17 0.81 24.92 -10.18
C PRO A 17 -0.11 25.31 -9.01
N ILE A 18 0.39 25.14 -7.80
CA ILE A 18 -0.31 25.53 -6.58
C ILE A 18 -0.05 27.02 -6.32
N ALA A 19 -1.09 27.79 -6.05
CA ALA A 19 -0.96 29.21 -5.70
C ALA A 19 -0.15 29.33 -4.40
N LYS A 20 0.88 30.20 -4.41
CA LYS A 20 1.82 30.36 -3.30
C LYS A 20 1.18 30.91 -2.01
N GLU A 21 0.05 31.54 -2.15
CA GLU A 21 -0.71 32.19 -1.07
C GLU A 21 -1.64 31.21 -0.32
N LEU A 22 -1.81 29.99 -0.83
CA LEU A 22 -2.67 28.99 -0.18
C LEU A 22 -2.06 28.47 1.11
N ASP A 23 -2.82 28.49 2.18
CA ASP A 23 -2.56 27.70 3.36
C ASP A 23 -2.94 26.22 3.08
N LEU A 24 -1.99 25.49 2.49
CA LEU A 24 -2.20 24.10 2.06
C LEU A 24 -2.72 23.21 3.20
N LYS A 25 -2.28 23.43 4.42
CA LYS A 25 -2.71 22.63 5.57
C LYS A 25 -4.21 22.79 5.82
N SER A 26 -4.67 24.03 5.84
CA SER A 26 -6.09 24.35 6.05
C SER A 26 -6.94 23.85 4.88
N GLU A 27 -6.49 24.07 3.64
CA GLU A 27 -7.20 23.65 2.44
C GLU A 27 -7.35 22.12 2.34
N ILE A 28 -6.27 21.38 2.61
CA ILE A 28 -6.30 19.91 2.63
C ILE A 28 -7.29 19.41 3.69
N ARG A 29 -7.25 19.97 4.90
CA ARG A 29 -8.16 19.59 5.97
C ARG A 29 -9.62 19.88 5.63
N GLU A 30 -9.90 21.02 5.02
CA GLU A 30 -11.24 21.36 4.57
C GLU A 30 -11.72 20.42 3.47
N LEU A 31 -10.85 20.11 2.50
CA LEU A 31 -11.17 19.18 1.43
C LEU A 31 -11.46 17.77 1.95
N CYS A 32 -10.67 17.28 2.91
CA CYS A 32 -10.91 16.00 3.55
C CYS A 32 -12.30 15.96 4.23
N ARG A 33 -12.67 17.01 4.95
CA ARG A 33 -14.01 17.09 5.56
C ARG A 33 -15.13 17.11 4.52
N LYS A 34 -14.99 17.91 3.45
CA LYS A 34 -15.98 18.00 2.37
C LYS A 34 -16.17 16.70 1.60
N LYS A 35 -15.12 15.91 1.48
CA LYS A 35 -15.08 14.68 0.68
C LYS A 35 -15.25 13.41 1.51
N ASN A 36 -15.45 13.51 2.81
CA ASN A 36 -15.40 12.37 3.74
C ASN A 36 -14.13 11.52 3.53
N ALA A 37 -12.98 12.18 3.54
CA ALA A 37 -11.68 11.59 3.29
C ALA A 37 -10.83 11.51 4.56
N VAL A 38 -10.04 10.45 4.68
CA VAL A 38 -9.06 10.24 5.73
C VAL A 38 -7.66 10.16 5.14
N ILE A 39 -6.70 10.81 5.79
CA ILE A 39 -5.28 10.75 5.43
C ILE A 39 -4.58 9.74 6.35
N MET A 40 -3.95 8.76 5.75
CA MET A 40 -3.14 7.74 6.43
C MET A 40 -1.70 7.87 5.96
N ALA A 41 -0.75 8.07 6.88
CA ALA A 41 0.65 8.23 6.55
C ALA A 41 1.51 7.13 7.16
N HIS A 42 2.41 6.57 6.36
CA HIS A 42 3.44 5.69 6.88
C HIS A 42 4.46 6.50 7.68
N TYR A 43 4.97 5.96 8.79
CA TYR A 43 5.90 6.68 9.67
C TYR A 43 7.27 6.99 9.02
N TYR A 44 7.54 6.51 7.81
CA TYR A 44 8.71 6.90 7.01
C TYR A 44 8.48 8.14 6.13
N THR A 45 7.26 8.68 6.08
CA THR A 45 7.00 9.92 5.35
C THR A 45 7.56 11.12 6.09
N GLU A 46 7.72 12.24 5.38
CA GLU A 46 8.18 13.49 5.99
C GLU A 46 7.24 13.96 7.11
N GLY A 47 7.82 14.61 8.14
CA GLY A 47 7.07 15.05 9.32
C GLY A 47 5.86 15.92 8.99
N ILE A 48 5.94 16.78 7.97
CA ILE A 48 4.83 17.62 7.53
C ILE A 48 3.62 16.79 7.01
N ILE A 49 3.89 15.64 6.40
CA ILE A 49 2.84 14.71 5.94
C ILE A 49 2.24 13.97 7.13
N GLN A 50 3.08 13.55 8.08
CA GLN A 50 2.60 12.91 9.32
C GLN A 50 1.74 13.88 10.14
N ASP A 51 2.09 15.17 10.22
CA ASP A 51 1.29 16.21 10.88
C ASP A 51 -0.08 16.45 10.23
N LEU A 52 -0.19 16.16 8.93
CA LEU A 52 -1.45 16.22 8.18
C LEU A 52 -2.28 14.93 8.30
N ALA A 53 -1.67 13.82 8.68
CA ALA A 53 -2.35 12.54 8.72
C ALA A 53 -3.34 12.43 9.89
N ASP A 54 -4.44 11.73 9.66
CA ASP A 54 -5.37 11.33 10.72
C ASP A 54 -4.86 10.10 11.47
N PHE A 55 -4.05 9.27 10.77
CA PHE A 55 -3.40 8.09 11.34
C PHE A 55 -1.99 7.96 10.79
N VAL A 56 -1.04 7.70 11.68
CA VAL A 56 0.36 7.39 11.35
C VAL A 56 0.67 6.00 11.89
N GLY A 57 1.33 5.16 11.10
CA GLY A 57 1.67 3.80 11.51
C GLY A 57 2.50 3.05 10.48
N ASP A 58 2.72 1.77 10.76
CA ASP A 58 3.30 0.81 9.82
C ASP A 58 2.26 0.28 8.82
N SER A 59 2.72 -0.53 7.87
CA SER A 59 1.87 -1.09 6.80
C SER A 59 0.67 -1.88 7.36
N LEU A 60 0.87 -2.66 8.41
CA LEU A 60 -0.19 -3.49 9.00
C LEU A 60 -1.19 -2.63 9.77
N ALA A 61 -0.71 -1.73 10.61
CA ALA A 61 -1.56 -0.84 11.40
C ALA A 61 -2.45 0.03 10.49
N LEU A 62 -1.87 0.58 9.40
CA LEU A 62 -2.62 1.39 8.43
C LEU A 62 -3.63 0.55 7.65
N ALA A 63 -3.30 -0.67 7.25
CA ALA A 63 -4.23 -1.59 6.59
C ALA A 63 -5.42 -1.94 7.50
N GLN A 64 -5.16 -2.27 8.77
CA GLN A 64 -6.21 -2.53 9.77
C GLN A 64 -7.08 -1.30 10.04
N LYS A 65 -6.48 -0.11 10.02
CA LYS A 65 -7.21 1.15 10.19
C LYS A 65 -8.07 1.47 8.99
N ALA A 66 -7.55 1.24 7.77
CA ALA A 66 -8.28 1.39 6.52
C ALA A 66 -9.56 0.53 6.50
N ALA A 67 -9.44 -0.73 6.92
CA ALA A 67 -10.58 -1.65 6.98
C ALA A 67 -11.69 -1.22 7.97
N LYS A 68 -11.35 -0.39 8.96
CA LYS A 68 -12.27 0.06 10.02
C LYS A 68 -12.78 1.49 9.82
N THR A 69 -12.25 2.25 8.89
CA THR A 69 -12.67 3.65 8.70
C THR A 69 -14.04 3.73 8.01
N GLU A 70 -14.85 4.70 8.40
CA GLU A 70 -16.11 5.03 7.73
C GLU A 70 -15.95 6.05 6.59
N ALA A 71 -14.74 6.55 6.37
CA ALA A 71 -14.47 7.48 5.28
C ALA A 71 -14.69 6.82 3.91
N ASP A 72 -15.18 7.59 2.94
CA ASP A 72 -15.38 7.15 1.56
C ASP A 72 -14.08 7.14 0.76
N ILE A 73 -13.15 8.00 1.15
CA ILE A 73 -11.85 8.19 0.48
C ILE A 73 -10.71 7.97 1.48
N ILE A 74 -9.76 7.15 1.10
CA ILE A 74 -8.51 6.95 1.83
C ILE A 74 -7.38 7.57 1.01
N VAL A 75 -6.67 8.55 1.57
CA VAL A 75 -5.43 9.09 1.01
C VAL A 75 -4.28 8.38 1.70
N MET A 76 -3.64 7.45 0.99
CA MET A 76 -2.52 6.65 1.52
C MET A 76 -1.19 7.33 1.17
N CYS A 77 -0.61 8.03 2.12
CA CYS A 77 0.72 8.63 2.02
C CYS A 77 1.77 7.58 2.43
N GLY A 78 2.28 6.87 1.45
CA GLY A 78 3.25 5.80 1.59
C GLY A 78 3.62 5.26 0.23
N VAL A 79 4.17 4.05 0.19
CA VAL A 79 4.57 3.40 -1.06
C VAL A 79 3.37 2.74 -1.76
N HIS A 80 3.51 2.53 -3.07
CA HIS A 80 2.42 2.11 -3.96
C HIS A 80 1.67 0.85 -3.46
N PHE A 81 2.39 -0.20 -3.05
CA PHE A 81 1.76 -1.45 -2.60
C PHE A 81 0.83 -1.27 -1.37
N MET A 82 1.06 -0.23 -0.55
CA MET A 82 0.18 0.08 0.59
C MET A 82 -1.18 0.58 0.11
N GLY A 83 -1.19 1.43 -0.92
CA GLY A 83 -2.43 1.87 -1.58
C GLY A 83 -3.19 0.69 -2.18
N GLU A 84 -2.48 -0.22 -2.86
CA GLU A 84 -3.05 -1.45 -3.41
C GLU A 84 -3.64 -2.34 -2.30
N THR A 85 -2.91 -2.53 -1.19
CA THR A 85 -3.39 -3.31 -0.04
C THR A 85 -4.65 -2.70 0.55
N ASN A 86 -4.68 -1.37 0.73
CA ASN A 86 -5.88 -0.68 1.21
C ASN A 86 -7.06 -0.85 0.24
N LYS A 87 -6.81 -0.84 -1.07
CA LYS A 87 -7.85 -1.05 -2.08
C LYS A 87 -8.39 -2.48 -2.08
N ILE A 88 -7.53 -3.48 -1.84
CA ILE A 88 -7.94 -4.89 -1.70
C ILE A 88 -8.86 -5.06 -0.47
N LEU A 89 -8.49 -4.45 0.66
CA LEU A 89 -9.26 -4.55 1.91
C LEU A 89 -10.54 -3.71 1.90
N CYS A 90 -10.58 -2.65 1.10
CA CYS A 90 -11.68 -1.69 1.04
C CYS A 90 -12.11 -1.49 -0.42
N PRO A 91 -12.68 -2.52 -1.09
CA PRO A 91 -12.98 -2.46 -2.52
C PRO A 91 -14.00 -1.37 -2.91
N ASP A 92 -14.89 -1.02 -1.99
CA ASP A 92 -15.92 -0.01 -2.22
C ASP A 92 -15.43 1.43 -2.00
N LYS A 93 -14.27 1.61 -1.34
CA LYS A 93 -13.71 2.93 -1.07
C LYS A 93 -12.80 3.40 -2.20
N LYS A 94 -12.70 4.72 -2.35
CA LYS A 94 -11.70 5.33 -3.23
C LYS A 94 -10.38 5.42 -2.48
N VAL A 95 -9.33 4.79 -3.01
CA VAL A 95 -7.98 4.89 -2.47
C VAL A 95 -7.12 5.72 -3.40
N LEU A 96 -6.48 6.75 -2.85
CA LEU A 96 -5.59 7.67 -3.55
C LEU A 96 -4.18 7.51 -2.99
N VAL A 97 -3.19 7.44 -3.87
CA VAL A 97 -1.77 7.46 -3.54
C VAL A 97 -1.18 8.73 -4.17
N PRO A 98 -0.69 9.69 -3.37
CA PRO A 98 -0.22 10.99 -3.87
C PRO A 98 0.97 10.88 -4.82
N ASP A 99 1.87 9.92 -4.60
CA ASP A 99 3.04 9.68 -5.44
C ASP A 99 3.08 8.21 -5.91
N LEU A 100 2.81 8.00 -7.20
CA LEU A 100 2.85 6.67 -7.83
C LEU A 100 4.29 6.16 -8.09
N ASN A 101 5.31 7.02 -7.92
CA ASN A 101 6.72 6.60 -7.97
C ASN A 101 7.27 6.16 -6.61
N ALA A 102 6.54 6.40 -5.54
CA ALA A 102 6.93 5.90 -4.23
C ALA A 102 6.82 4.38 -4.25
N THR A 103 7.93 3.70 -4.51
CA THR A 103 8.04 2.24 -4.60
C THR A 103 8.80 1.66 -3.42
N CYS A 104 8.87 0.35 -3.36
CA CYS A 104 9.61 -0.39 -2.34
C CYS A 104 10.47 -1.45 -3.03
N SER A 105 11.77 -1.47 -2.73
CA SER A 105 12.70 -2.43 -3.32
C SER A 105 12.28 -3.89 -3.08
N LEU A 106 11.70 -4.20 -1.94
CA LEU A 106 11.15 -5.53 -1.64
C LEU A 106 10.00 -5.89 -2.58
N ALA A 107 9.09 -4.94 -2.86
CA ALA A 107 8.00 -5.17 -3.79
C ALA A 107 8.49 -5.34 -5.23
N GLU A 108 9.54 -4.61 -5.61
CA GLU A 108 10.15 -4.68 -6.94
C GLU A 108 11.00 -5.94 -7.15
N SER A 109 11.57 -6.50 -6.08
CA SER A 109 12.39 -7.72 -6.15
C SER A 109 11.60 -8.99 -6.43
N CYS A 110 10.26 -8.93 -6.36
CA CYS A 110 9.37 -10.06 -6.64
C CYS A 110 8.38 -9.73 -7.78
N PRO A 111 8.83 -9.72 -9.05
CA PRO A 111 7.96 -9.46 -10.20
C PRO A 111 6.82 -10.48 -10.26
N ALA A 112 5.59 -9.99 -10.41
CA ALA A 112 4.39 -10.82 -10.29
C ALA A 112 4.31 -11.94 -11.34
N ASP A 113 4.80 -11.73 -12.55
CA ASP A 113 4.81 -12.71 -13.63
C ASP A 113 5.84 -13.83 -13.39
N GLU A 114 7.00 -13.51 -12.84
CA GLU A 114 8.00 -14.50 -12.44
C GLU A 114 7.51 -15.33 -11.26
N PHE A 115 6.94 -14.65 -10.28
CA PHE A 115 6.34 -15.29 -9.12
C PHE A 115 5.17 -16.21 -9.50
N SER A 116 4.28 -15.77 -10.38
CA SER A 116 3.17 -16.57 -10.88
C SER A 116 3.65 -17.85 -11.60
N ARG A 117 4.73 -17.75 -12.39
CA ARG A 117 5.36 -18.93 -13.03
C ARG A 117 5.93 -19.89 -12.00
N PHE A 118 6.59 -19.34 -10.96
CA PHE A 118 7.16 -20.15 -9.89
C PHE A 118 6.06 -20.90 -9.10
N VAL A 119 4.99 -20.22 -8.73
CA VAL A 119 3.82 -20.80 -8.06
C VAL A 119 3.21 -21.93 -8.92
N SER A 120 3.03 -21.68 -10.22
CA SER A 120 2.47 -22.66 -11.13
C SER A 120 3.32 -23.91 -11.29
N ALA A 121 4.63 -23.80 -11.10
CA ALA A 121 5.56 -24.94 -11.13
C ALA A 121 5.54 -25.79 -9.83
N HIS A 122 4.87 -25.31 -8.78
CA HIS A 122 4.80 -25.98 -7.48
C HIS A 122 3.33 -26.19 -7.04
N PRO A 123 2.55 -26.98 -7.78
CA PRO A 123 1.14 -27.21 -7.46
C PRO A 123 0.98 -27.90 -6.10
N GLY A 124 -0.07 -27.54 -5.38
CA GLY A 124 -0.39 -28.14 -4.07
C GLY A 124 0.37 -27.53 -2.88
N HIS A 125 1.19 -26.49 -3.12
CA HIS A 125 1.84 -25.74 -2.06
C HIS A 125 0.97 -24.56 -1.63
N THR A 126 0.96 -24.27 -0.33
CA THR A 126 0.38 -23.02 0.19
C THR A 126 1.33 -21.86 -0.08
N VAL A 127 0.84 -20.84 -0.74
CA VAL A 127 1.62 -19.67 -1.14
C VAL A 127 1.51 -18.59 -0.07
N ILE A 128 2.62 -18.28 0.58
CA ILE A 128 2.70 -17.20 1.56
C ILE A 128 3.58 -16.11 1.00
N SER A 129 3.11 -14.85 1.00
CA SER A 129 3.92 -13.71 0.59
C SER A 129 3.96 -12.62 1.66
N TYR A 130 5.02 -11.86 1.64
CA TYR A 130 5.17 -10.70 2.51
C TYR A 130 4.30 -9.53 2.03
N VAL A 131 3.85 -8.67 2.96
CA VAL A 131 2.94 -7.56 2.64
C VAL A 131 3.54 -6.56 1.63
N ASN A 132 4.87 -6.43 1.60
CA ASN A 132 5.59 -5.57 0.65
C ASN A 132 5.65 -6.21 -0.74
N THR A 133 4.51 -6.50 -1.31
CA THR A 133 4.35 -7.08 -2.66
C THR A 133 3.22 -6.36 -3.40
N THR A 134 3.22 -6.44 -4.72
CA THR A 134 2.17 -5.83 -5.54
C THR A 134 0.82 -6.56 -5.40
N ALA A 135 -0.26 -5.90 -5.81
CA ALA A 135 -1.58 -6.54 -5.89
C ALA A 135 -1.56 -7.77 -6.83
N ALA A 136 -0.79 -7.70 -7.92
CA ALA A 136 -0.63 -8.81 -8.85
C ALA A 136 0.05 -10.04 -8.20
N THR A 137 1.07 -9.83 -7.37
CA THR A 137 1.70 -10.90 -6.57
C THR A 137 0.70 -11.46 -5.55
N LYS A 138 -0.06 -10.57 -4.89
CA LYS A 138 -1.09 -10.98 -3.92
C LYS A 138 -2.22 -11.79 -4.55
N ALA A 139 -2.51 -11.60 -5.85
CA ALA A 139 -3.55 -12.35 -6.56
C ALA A 139 -3.26 -13.85 -6.70
N VAL A 140 -1.99 -14.27 -6.57
CA VAL A 140 -1.57 -15.68 -6.60
C VAL A 140 -1.03 -16.13 -5.22
N THR A 141 -1.38 -15.42 -4.17
CA THR A 141 -0.96 -15.66 -2.78
C THR A 141 -2.16 -16.12 -1.96
N ASP A 142 -1.97 -17.19 -1.18
CA ASP A 142 -3.02 -17.68 -0.26
C ASP A 142 -3.04 -16.90 1.05
N VAL A 143 -1.86 -16.53 1.57
CA VAL A 143 -1.72 -15.81 2.85
C VAL A 143 -0.68 -14.71 2.74
N VAL A 144 -1.06 -13.49 3.15
CA VAL A 144 -0.15 -12.35 3.25
C VAL A 144 0.29 -12.18 4.70
N VAL A 145 1.59 -12.05 4.92
CA VAL A 145 2.20 -11.90 6.25
C VAL A 145 3.01 -10.62 6.39
N THR A 146 3.33 -10.28 7.63
CA THR A 146 4.29 -9.26 8.01
C THR A 146 5.34 -9.86 8.94
N SER A 147 6.45 -9.15 9.21
CA SER A 147 7.49 -9.60 10.16
C SER A 147 6.92 -9.98 11.53
N SER A 148 5.88 -9.29 11.98
CA SER A 148 5.26 -9.54 13.30
C SER A 148 4.48 -10.84 13.40
N ASN A 149 3.96 -11.40 12.30
CA ASN A 149 3.10 -12.59 12.31
C ASN A 149 3.59 -13.74 11.41
N ALA A 150 4.64 -13.53 10.61
CA ALA A 150 5.13 -14.51 9.65
C ALA A 150 5.44 -15.87 10.31
N ARG A 151 6.18 -15.85 11.42
CA ARG A 151 6.53 -17.08 12.15
C ARG A 151 5.28 -17.84 12.60
N GLN A 152 4.33 -17.18 13.23
CA GLN A 152 3.10 -17.80 13.72
C GLN A 152 2.28 -18.41 12.57
N ILE A 153 2.19 -17.71 11.45
CA ILE A 153 1.48 -18.19 10.27
C ILE A 153 2.19 -19.41 9.67
N VAL A 154 3.50 -19.35 9.47
CA VAL A 154 4.28 -20.50 8.93
C VAL A 154 4.16 -21.71 9.84
N GLU A 155 4.30 -21.56 11.15
CA GLU A 155 4.17 -22.65 12.13
C GLU A 155 2.75 -23.26 12.18
N SER A 156 1.73 -22.55 11.70
CA SER A 156 0.34 -23.06 11.63
C SER A 156 0.11 -24.04 10.48
N PHE A 157 1.01 -24.10 9.51
CA PHE A 157 0.93 -25.02 8.37
C PHE A 157 1.81 -26.24 8.59
N PRO A 158 1.26 -27.47 8.62
CA PRO A 158 2.02 -28.67 8.98
C PRO A 158 2.96 -29.17 7.87
N SER A 159 2.76 -28.76 6.61
CA SER A 159 3.58 -29.18 5.47
C SER A 159 3.35 -28.31 4.24
N CYS A 160 4.30 -28.34 3.28
CA CYS A 160 4.19 -27.74 1.96
C CYS A 160 3.95 -26.23 1.95
N LEU A 161 4.98 -25.46 2.28
CA LEU A 161 5.00 -24.01 2.20
C LEU A 161 5.84 -23.54 1.02
N LEU A 162 5.32 -22.54 0.30
CA LEU A 162 6.07 -21.74 -0.64
C LEU A 162 6.15 -20.32 -0.10
N TYR A 163 7.35 -19.83 0.16
CA TYR A 163 7.59 -18.52 0.77
C TYR A 163 8.23 -17.56 -0.22
N THR A 164 7.80 -16.32 -0.25
CA THR A 164 8.40 -15.26 -1.04
C THR A 164 8.76 -14.08 -0.17
N SER A 165 9.91 -13.52 -0.42
CA SER A 165 10.56 -12.38 0.16
C SER A 165 11.22 -12.59 1.52
N ASP A 166 12.26 -11.81 1.71
CA ASP A 166 13.07 -11.83 2.92
C ASP A 166 12.41 -10.92 3.96
N ALA A 167 11.86 -11.53 5.00
CA ALA A 167 11.30 -10.82 6.15
C ALA A 167 12.38 -10.49 7.20
N ALA A 168 13.65 -10.71 6.88
CA ALA A 168 14.75 -10.61 7.84
C ALA A 168 15.30 -9.19 8.02
N ASP A 169 14.89 -8.23 7.16
CA ASP A 169 15.47 -6.89 7.11
C ASP A 169 14.61 -5.79 7.74
N GLU A 170 13.62 -6.12 8.58
CA GLU A 170 12.87 -5.14 9.37
C GLU A 170 13.13 -5.26 10.86
#